data_f38b3650b364ea7f69287316683db7bb
#
_entry.id   f38b3650b364ea7f69287316683db7bb
#
_cell.length_a   1.000
_cell.length_b   1.000
_cell.length_c   1.000
_cell.angle_alpha   90.00
_cell.angle_beta   90.00
_cell.angle_gamma   90.00
#
_symmetry.space_group_name_H-M   'P 1'
#
loop_
_entity.id
_entity.type
_entity.pdbx_description
1 polymer ?
#
loop_
_entity_poly.entity_id
_entity_poly.type
_entity_poly.pdbx_seq_one_letter_code
_entity_poly.pdbx_strand_id
1 'polypeptide(L)' 'MAAAETETPWDAVIARSLAYQAMHLAGLADTSMVKRAQFLMTLGLPRADAAAMLGSNDESLRVQLNQAKRKAATNGGK' A
#
# COMPACT_ATOMS: atom_id res chain seq x y z
N MET A 1 -8.17 -0.70 31.99
CA MET A 1 -7.78 -1.43 31.82
C MET A 1 -6.85 -1.53 30.78
N ALA A 2 -6.25 -2.32 30.93
CA ALA A 2 -5.21 -2.49 30.04
C ALA A 2 -5.65 -2.39 28.63
N ALA A 3 -6.87 -2.66 28.44
CA ALA A 3 -7.35 -2.63 27.09
C ALA A 3 -7.19 -1.28 26.46
N ALA A 4 -7.38 -0.26 27.26
CA ALA A 4 -7.30 1.06 26.69
C ALA A 4 -5.90 1.36 26.24
N GLU A 5 -4.95 0.94 27.03
CA GLU A 5 -3.62 1.25 26.67
C GLU A 5 -3.16 0.37 25.61
N THR A 6 -3.69 -0.80 25.56
CA THR A 6 -3.23 -1.67 24.53
C THR A 6 -4.07 -1.61 23.33
N GLU A 7 -4.96 -0.56 23.24
CA GLU A 7 -5.86 -0.58 22.20
C GLU A 7 -5.20 -0.82 20.92
N THR A 8 -5.34 -1.99 20.47
CA THR A 8 -4.97 -2.34 19.13
C THR A 8 -5.97 -1.66 18.22
N PRO A 9 -5.52 -1.02 17.17
CA PRO A 9 -6.45 -0.37 16.25
C PRO A 9 -7.11 -1.43 15.38
N TRP A 10 -8.09 -2.10 15.96
CA TRP A 10 -8.74 -3.23 15.29
C TRP A 10 -9.35 -2.86 13.94
N ASP A 11 -9.89 -1.63 13.81
CA ASP A 11 -10.42 -1.23 12.53
C ASP A 11 -9.34 -1.23 11.46
N ALA A 12 -8.16 -0.73 11.83
CA ALA A 12 -7.05 -0.71 10.89
C ALA A 12 -6.56 -2.12 10.58
N VAL A 13 -6.54 -2.98 11.58
CA VAL A 13 -6.11 -4.36 11.36
C VAL A 13 -7.07 -5.06 10.39
N ILE A 14 -8.36 -4.89 10.62
CA ILE A 14 -9.37 -5.50 9.76
C ILE A 14 -9.25 -4.94 8.34
N ALA A 15 -9.12 -3.63 8.22
CA ALA A 15 -9.03 -2.99 6.92
C ALA A 15 -7.80 -3.48 6.15
N ARG A 16 -6.67 -3.58 6.83
CA ARG A 16 -5.45 -4.05 6.19
C ARG A 16 -5.56 -5.52 5.79
N SER A 17 -6.18 -6.32 6.65
CA SER A 17 -6.35 -7.73 6.33
C SER A 17 -7.22 -7.93 5.10
N LEU A 18 -8.31 -7.19 5.00
CA LEU A 18 -9.18 -7.27 3.85
C LEU A 18 -8.50 -6.75 2.60
N ALA A 19 -7.71 -5.68 2.74
CA ALA A 19 -6.98 -5.12 1.61
C ALA A 19 -5.95 -6.12 1.10
N TYR A 20 -5.27 -6.80 2.00
CA TYR A 20 -4.29 -7.80 1.63
C TYR A 20 -4.95 -8.95 0.87
N GLN A 21 -6.09 -9.41 1.36
CA GLN A 21 -6.83 -10.46 0.68
C GLN A 21 -7.30 -10.00 -0.70
N ALA A 22 -7.79 -8.77 -0.79
CA ALA A 22 -8.24 -8.23 -2.06
C ALA A 22 -7.09 -8.19 -3.06
N MET A 23 -5.90 -7.81 -2.60
CA MET A 23 -4.73 -7.76 -3.44
C MET A 23 -4.41 -9.15 -4.00
N HIS A 24 -4.48 -10.17 -3.15
CA HIS A 24 -4.24 -11.53 -3.60
C HIS A 24 -5.31 -12.00 -4.58
N LEU A 25 -6.57 -11.68 -4.29
CA LEU A 25 -7.66 -12.09 -5.17
C LEU A 25 -7.57 -11.40 -6.53
N ALA A 26 -7.00 -10.21 -6.55
CA ALA A 26 -6.82 -9.48 -7.80
C ALA A 26 -5.61 -9.97 -8.60
N GLY A 27 -4.88 -10.95 -8.07
CA GLY A 27 -3.72 -11.50 -8.76
C GLY A 27 -2.51 -10.61 -8.72
N LEU A 28 -2.43 -9.73 -7.73
CA LEU A 28 -1.35 -8.77 -7.66
C LEU A 28 -0.22 -9.17 -6.72
N ALA A 29 -0.31 -10.35 -6.11
CA ALA A 29 0.69 -10.75 -5.13
C ALA A 29 2.10 -10.79 -5.70
N ASP A 30 2.22 -11.14 -6.97
CA ASP A 30 3.53 -11.26 -7.59
C ASP A 30 3.90 -10.07 -8.47
N THR A 31 3.18 -8.99 -8.36
CA THR A 31 3.49 -7.82 -9.16
C THR A 31 4.49 -6.94 -8.43
N SER A 32 4.90 -5.86 -9.05
CA SER A 32 5.87 -4.96 -8.47
C SER A 32 5.31 -4.30 -7.21
N MET A 33 6.21 -3.83 -6.36
CA MET A 33 5.79 -3.12 -5.16
C MET A 33 4.96 -1.89 -5.50
N VAL A 34 5.31 -1.20 -6.57
CA VAL A 34 4.58 -0.01 -6.95
C VAL A 34 3.14 -0.35 -7.30
N LYS A 35 2.93 -1.40 -8.07
CA LYS A 35 1.57 -1.79 -8.44
C LYS A 35 0.77 -2.22 -7.22
N ARG A 36 1.39 -2.97 -6.34
CA ARG A 36 0.71 -3.39 -5.11
C ARG A 36 0.36 -2.19 -4.26
N ALA A 37 1.29 -1.26 -4.12
CA ALA A 37 1.03 -0.06 -3.33
C ALA A 37 -0.07 0.77 -3.94
N GLN A 38 -0.07 0.92 -5.25
CA GLN A 38 -1.11 1.69 -5.92
C GLN A 38 -2.48 1.07 -5.70
N PHE A 39 -2.55 -0.25 -5.75
CA PHE A 39 -3.81 -0.93 -5.49
C PHE A 39 -4.29 -0.67 -4.08
N LEU A 40 -3.40 -0.80 -3.09
CA LEU A 40 -3.78 -0.57 -1.70
C LEU A 40 -4.23 0.86 -1.47
N MET A 41 -3.56 1.81 -2.10
CA MET A 41 -3.93 3.21 -1.96
C MET A 41 -5.27 3.50 -2.64
N THR A 42 -5.56 2.81 -3.73
CA THR A 42 -6.85 2.93 -4.39
C THR A 42 -7.99 2.51 -3.47
N LEU A 43 -7.72 1.58 -2.58
CA LEU A 43 -8.72 1.14 -1.61
C LEU A 43 -8.91 2.15 -0.48
N GLY A 44 -8.10 3.20 -0.45
CA GLY A 44 -8.25 4.23 0.57
C GLY A 44 -7.18 4.21 1.65
N LEU A 45 -6.18 3.35 1.52
CA LEU A 45 -5.12 3.29 2.52
C LEU A 45 -4.10 4.39 2.30
N PRO A 46 -3.66 5.04 3.39
CA PRO A 46 -2.59 6.02 3.26
C PRO A 46 -1.31 5.36 2.74
N ARG A 47 -0.47 6.15 2.08
CA ARG A 47 0.77 5.62 1.53
C ARG A 47 1.63 4.96 2.61
N ALA A 48 1.69 5.56 3.80
CA ALA A 48 2.49 4.99 4.88
C ALA A 48 1.98 3.62 5.28
N ASP A 49 0.67 3.44 5.30
CA ASP A 49 0.09 2.14 5.65
C ASP A 49 0.38 1.12 4.56
N ALA A 50 0.27 1.52 3.31
CA ALA A 50 0.59 0.62 2.21
C ALA A 50 2.04 0.19 2.27
N ALA A 51 2.94 1.13 2.56
CA ALA A 51 4.35 0.82 2.67
C ALA A 51 4.60 -0.19 3.79
N ALA A 52 3.98 0.03 4.94
CA ALA A 52 4.15 -0.89 6.06
C ALA A 52 3.66 -2.29 5.73
N MET A 53 2.53 -2.39 5.05
CA MET A 53 1.98 -3.68 4.67
C MET A 53 2.89 -4.43 3.69
N LEU A 54 3.62 -3.69 2.88
CA LEU A 54 4.49 -4.29 1.87
C LEU A 54 5.92 -4.46 2.36
N GLY A 55 6.17 -4.19 3.63
CA GLY A 55 7.51 -4.35 4.18
C GLY A 55 8.48 -3.26 3.78
N SER A 56 7.97 -2.10 3.43
CA SER A 56 8.79 -0.96 3.06
C SER A 56 8.52 0.19 4.02
N ASN A 57 8.96 1.40 3.66
CA ASN A 57 8.65 2.56 4.45
C ASN A 57 8.11 3.65 3.53
N ASP A 58 7.50 4.67 4.14
CA ASP A 58 6.82 5.70 3.39
C ASP A 58 7.76 6.44 2.44
N GLU A 59 8.96 6.74 2.90
CA GLU A 59 9.91 7.49 2.09
C GLU A 59 10.33 6.70 0.86
N SER A 60 10.69 5.44 1.04
CA SER A 60 11.08 4.61 -0.08
C SER A 60 9.94 4.45 -1.08
N LEU A 61 8.74 4.25 -0.57
CA LEU A 61 7.60 4.08 -1.45
C LEU A 61 7.30 5.37 -2.21
N ARG A 62 7.43 6.51 -1.53
CA ARG A 62 7.21 7.79 -2.18
C ARG A 62 8.16 7.96 -3.37
N VAL A 63 9.42 7.60 -3.17
CA VAL A 63 10.40 7.72 -4.23
C VAL A 63 10.05 6.80 -5.39
N GLN A 64 9.69 5.56 -5.08
CA GLN A 64 9.35 4.60 -6.12
C GLN A 64 8.11 5.02 -6.91
N LEU A 65 7.11 5.55 -6.21
CA LEU A 65 5.91 6.02 -6.89
C LEU A 65 6.20 7.20 -7.79
N ASN A 66 7.08 8.10 -7.34
CA ASN A 66 7.46 9.24 -8.15
C ASN A 66 8.23 8.81 -9.39
N GLN A 67 9.12 7.84 -9.24
CA GLN A 67 9.86 7.32 -10.36
C GLN A 67 8.93 6.64 -11.37
N ALA A 68 7.98 5.88 -10.91
CA ALA A 68 7.02 5.23 -11.79
C ALA A 68 6.17 6.25 -12.52
N LYS A 69 5.79 7.31 -11.81
CA LYS A 69 4.99 8.36 -12.41
C LYS A 69 5.76 9.08 -13.51
N ARG A 70 7.04 9.38 -13.25
CA ARG A 70 7.87 10.04 -14.25
C ARG A 70 8.10 9.14 -15.46
N LYS A 71 8.33 7.87 -15.20
CA LYS A 71 8.53 6.92 -16.28
C LYS A 71 7.29 6.79 -17.15
N ALA A 72 6.13 6.72 -16.50
CA ALA A 72 4.88 6.64 -17.25
C ALA A 72 4.65 7.90 -18.06
N ALA A 73 4.95 9.06 -17.49
CA ALA A 73 4.77 10.32 -18.18
C ALA A 73 5.70 10.40 -19.39
N THR A 74 6.94 9.96 -19.22
CA THR A 74 7.89 9.96 -20.31
C THR A 74 7.43 9.04 -21.43
N ASN A 75 6.99 7.86 -21.08
CA ASN A 75 6.49 6.92 -22.09
C ASN A 75 5.23 7.42 -22.73
N GLY A 76 4.36 7.99 -21.93
CA GLY A 76 3.10 8.51 -22.45
C GLY A 76 3.29 9.71 -23.35
N GLY A 77 4.40 10.41 -23.22
CA GLY A 77 4.67 11.56 -24.05
C GLY A 77 5.01 11.22 -25.46
N LYS A 78 5.23 9.94 -25.69
CA LYS A 78 5.52 9.55 -27.06
C LYS A 78 4.24 9.51 -27.87
#